data_3c132d4569d729911f0b4e9eedd2ebd5
#
_entry.id   3c132d4569d729911f0b4e9eedd2ebd5
#
_cell.length_a   1.000
_cell.length_b   1.000
_cell.length_c   1.000
_cell.angle_alpha   90.00
_cell.angle_beta   90.00
_cell.angle_gamma   90.00
#
_symmetry.space_group_name_H-M   'P 1'
#
loop_
_entity.id
_entity.type
_entity.pdbx_description
1 polymer ?
#
loop_
_entity_poly.entity_id
_entity_poly.type
_entity_poly.pdbx_seq_one_letter_code
_entity_poly.pdbx_strand_id
1 'polypeptide(L)'
;MRPEPRDGSALSTSANPNPARPWGATRVGHLPAGPRRLVVVLLAIAVLVLAGCSRNGDGIRGAGTIEMDEVDIASLVGGRLEKLNVVEGDTVSAGDTICVLNRGEVSADLAAQAAEAERAQAQARDLIQGSRPAELVIAREAVRGANADLELAKTEFDRTERLVKQGLAAQADLDRDRAARDAAQARASSAAEQLRLQEQGYRHQQVAAAKQGAVAAAAQLQGARSRADELILTAPRTGVVLLVNYRAGELVPPSMPVVTLGDPDSLWMRVYVAAPLLTRVRLGAPVEVRPIGVSKPFHGRVVSIATEAEFTPRAALTEEEQANLVFGVKLVLDRTGGRLKAGLPADARILTSDARAGSAGTSGPVGASAR
;
A
#
# COMPACT_ATOMS: atom_id res chain seq x y z
N MET A 1 -11.08 60.88 28.85
CA MET A 1 -10.31 62.11 28.90
C MET A 1 -9.87 62.43 27.49
N ARG A 2 -10.64 63.36 26.84
CA ARG A 2 -10.24 64.10 25.64
C ARG A 2 -9.25 65.18 26.08
N PRO A 3 -8.47 65.86 25.20
CA PRO A 3 -8.99 66.51 23.98
C PRO A 3 -8.06 66.50 22.75
N GLU A 4 -8.62 66.71 21.60
CA GLU A 4 -8.19 67.53 20.45
C GLU A 4 -7.89 69.00 20.87
N PRO A 5 -7.47 69.95 19.97
CA PRO A 5 -7.47 70.03 18.49
C PRO A 5 -6.40 70.98 17.85
N ARG A 6 -6.59 71.28 16.55
CA ARG A 6 -6.29 72.51 15.75
C ARG A 6 -5.11 72.43 14.76
N ASP A 7 -5.40 72.71 13.56
CA ASP A 7 -5.74 73.86 12.64
C ASP A 7 -4.47 74.23 11.86
N GLY A 8 -4.55 74.48 10.62
CA GLY A 8 -4.95 75.51 9.80
C GLY A 8 -4.33 75.44 8.40
N SER A 9 -5.13 75.59 7.38
CA SER A 9 -5.23 76.66 6.39
C SER A 9 -3.92 77.03 5.62
N ALA A 10 -3.91 77.37 4.33
CA ALA A 10 -4.84 78.02 3.42
C ALA A 10 -4.23 78.02 1.99
N LEU A 11 -5.07 77.93 0.95
CA LEU A 11 -5.36 78.85 -0.13
C LEU A 11 -4.19 79.51 -0.91
N SER A 12 -4.17 79.34 -2.26
CA SER A 12 -4.49 80.39 -3.26
C SER A 12 -4.07 79.93 -4.66
N THR A 13 -5.01 79.82 -5.57
CA THR A 13 -5.51 80.78 -6.59
C THR A 13 -4.45 81.36 -7.52
N SER A 14 -4.61 81.14 -8.82
CA SER A 14 -4.89 82.09 -9.96
C SER A 14 -4.17 81.63 -11.24
N ALA A 15 -4.89 81.40 -12.25
CA ALA A 15 -5.39 82.27 -13.30
C ALA A 15 -4.62 82.18 -14.63
N ASN A 16 -5.41 81.88 -15.64
CA ASN A 16 -5.20 81.95 -17.09
C ASN A 16 -4.86 83.42 -17.53
N PRO A 17 -4.24 83.73 -18.71
CA PRO A 17 -5.02 83.66 -19.94
C PRO A 17 -4.22 83.42 -21.28
N ASN A 18 -4.99 83.05 -22.29
CA ASN A 18 -4.74 83.08 -23.74
C ASN A 18 -4.56 84.48 -24.30
N PRO A 19 -3.80 84.75 -25.40
CA PRO A 19 -4.56 84.93 -26.67
C PRO A 19 -3.87 84.59 -28.04
N ALA A 20 -4.78 84.20 -29.02
CA ALA A 20 -4.87 84.68 -30.42
C ALA A 20 -3.73 84.49 -31.43
N ARG A 21 -4.18 83.88 -32.52
CA ARG A 21 -3.81 83.83 -33.96
C ARG A 21 -3.14 85.06 -34.61
N PRO A 22 -2.50 84.95 -35.85
CA PRO A 22 -3.24 84.73 -37.10
C PRO A 22 -2.51 84.04 -38.30
N TRP A 23 -3.27 83.54 -39.20
CA TRP A 23 -3.30 83.39 -40.68
C TRP A 23 -1.99 83.62 -41.50
N GLY A 24 -1.75 82.73 -42.49
CA GLY A 24 -0.87 82.92 -43.66
C GLY A 24 -0.79 81.72 -44.58
N ALA A 25 -1.65 81.71 -45.58
CA ALA A 25 -1.58 81.49 -47.03
C ALA A 25 -0.78 80.32 -47.60
N THR A 26 -1.54 79.44 -48.23
CA THR A 26 -1.38 78.73 -49.57
C THR A 26 -0.06 78.68 -50.25
N ARG A 27 0.40 77.40 -50.62
CA ARG A 27 0.87 77.05 -51.97
C ARG A 27 0.55 75.60 -52.35
N VAL A 28 -0.15 75.52 -53.49
CA VAL A 28 -0.41 74.30 -54.29
C VAL A 28 0.90 73.84 -54.96
N GLY A 29 1.22 72.58 -54.96
CA GLY A 29 2.34 72.04 -55.67
C GLY A 29 2.28 70.51 -55.86
N HIS A 30 1.86 70.13 -57.03
CA HIS A 30 2.11 68.86 -57.78
C HIS A 30 2.17 67.50 -57.08
N LEU A 31 1.17 66.66 -57.35
CA LEU A 31 1.23 65.20 -57.32
C LEU A 31 2.16 64.63 -58.42
N PRO A 32 2.97 63.60 -58.06
CA PRO A 32 3.36 62.58 -59.04
C PRO A 32 2.73 61.23 -58.76
N ALA A 33 2.37 60.55 -59.81
CA ALA A 33 1.74 59.26 -59.94
C ALA A 33 2.47 58.15 -59.21
N GLY A 34 1.75 57.40 -58.31
CA GLY A 34 2.26 56.14 -57.87
C GLY A 34 1.55 55.50 -56.62
N PRO A 35 0.23 55.66 -56.35
CA PRO A 35 -0.32 55.08 -55.12
C PRO A 35 -0.80 53.60 -55.22
N ARG A 36 -0.80 53.02 -56.43
CA ARG A 36 -1.32 51.64 -56.61
C ARG A 36 -0.44 50.56 -55.99
N ARG A 37 0.89 50.75 -56.04
CA ARG A 37 1.80 49.75 -55.43
C ARG A 37 1.87 49.84 -53.91
N LEU A 38 1.74 51.01 -53.33
CA LEU A 38 1.75 51.19 -51.85
C LEU A 38 0.47 50.65 -51.23
N VAL A 39 -0.67 50.83 -51.87
CA VAL A 39 -1.96 50.30 -51.42
C VAL A 39 -1.99 48.78 -51.48
N VAL A 40 -1.41 48.17 -52.52
CA VAL A 40 -1.32 46.71 -52.62
C VAL A 40 -0.37 46.11 -51.57
N VAL A 41 0.75 46.78 -51.25
CA VAL A 41 1.67 46.33 -50.18
C VAL A 41 1.05 46.51 -48.80
N LEU A 42 0.33 47.61 -48.54
CA LEU A 42 -0.40 47.81 -47.27
C LEU A 42 -1.56 46.83 -47.10
N LEU A 43 -2.25 46.50 -48.20
CA LEU A 43 -3.33 45.49 -48.16
C LEU A 43 -2.75 44.06 -47.94
N ALA A 44 -1.61 43.77 -48.54
CA ALA A 44 -0.90 42.50 -48.32
C ALA A 44 -0.36 42.37 -46.91
N ILE A 45 0.16 43.45 -46.31
CA ILE A 45 0.59 43.46 -44.91
C ILE A 45 -0.62 43.38 -43.97
N ALA A 46 -1.75 44.06 -44.25
CA ALA A 46 -2.97 43.94 -43.50
C ALA A 46 -3.56 42.53 -43.53
N VAL A 47 -3.55 41.86 -44.69
CA VAL A 47 -3.97 40.45 -44.81
C VAL A 47 -2.99 39.52 -44.09
N LEU A 48 -1.69 39.78 -44.08
CA LEU A 48 -0.72 39.02 -43.32
C LEU A 48 -0.85 39.19 -41.81
N VAL A 49 -1.19 40.41 -41.36
CA VAL A 49 -1.43 40.69 -39.91
C VAL A 49 -2.81 40.12 -39.45
N LEU A 50 -3.83 40.15 -40.32
CA LEU A 50 -5.10 39.47 -40.01
C LEU A 50 -4.99 37.93 -40.04
N ALA A 51 -4.12 37.36 -40.85
CA ALA A 51 -3.85 35.92 -40.85
C ALA A 51 -3.01 35.45 -39.62
N GLY A 52 -2.32 36.37 -38.93
CA GLY A 52 -1.51 36.08 -37.74
C GLY A 52 -2.27 35.97 -36.44
N CYS A 53 -3.55 36.43 -36.35
CA CYS A 53 -4.29 36.52 -35.10
C CYS A 53 -5.29 35.40 -34.83
N SER A 54 -5.21 34.25 -35.54
CA SER A 54 -6.13 33.11 -35.27
C SER A 54 -5.43 31.82 -34.95
N ARG A 55 -4.46 31.84 -34.04
CA ARG A 55 -3.93 30.63 -33.41
C ARG A 55 -4.38 30.52 -31.95
N ASN A 56 -5.64 30.75 -31.70
CA ASN A 56 -6.28 30.22 -30.51
C ASN A 56 -6.52 28.72 -30.76
N GLY A 57 -5.50 27.93 -30.43
CA GLY A 57 -5.58 26.49 -30.57
C GLY A 57 -6.83 25.94 -29.87
N ASP A 58 -7.58 25.17 -30.63
CA ASP A 58 -8.83 24.53 -30.24
C ASP A 58 -8.59 23.52 -29.09
N GLY A 59 -8.79 23.95 -27.86
CA GLY A 59 -8.70 23.11 -26.67
C GLY A 59 -9.77 23.50 -25.67
N ILE A 60 -10.32 22.50 -24.98
CA ILE A 60 -11.28 22.71 -23.89
C ILE A 60 -10.51 23.17 -22.66
N ARG A 61 -10.86 24.32 -22.11
CA ARG A 61 -10.21 24.87 -20.92
C ARG A 61 -11.06 24.56 -19.69
N GLY A 62 -10.37 24.25 -18.60
CA GLY A 62 -10.95 24.07 -17.29
C GLY A 62 -9.97 24.50 -16.21
N ALA A 63 -10.46 25.00 -15.11
CA ALA A 63 -9.66 25.32 -13.93
C ALA A 63 -9.91 24.28 -12.84
N GLY A 64 -8.91 24.05 -11.99
CA GLY A 64 -9.03 23.15 -10.85
C GLY A 64 -7.79 23.27 -9.95
N THR A 65 -7.70 22.37 -8.98
CA THR A 65 -6.58 22.30 -8.06
C THR A 65 -5.77 21.02 -8.34
N ILE A 66 -4.47 21.12 -8.26
CA ILE A 66 -3.58 19.95 -8.33
C ILE A 66 -3.70 19.20 -7.02
N GLU A 67 -3.95 17.91 -7.09
CA GLU A 67 -4.05 17.00 -5.98
C GLU A 67 -3.00 15.90 -6.13
N MET A 68 -2.74 15.14 -5.08
CA MET A 68 -1.88 13.95 -5.15
C MET A 68 -2.60 12.75 -4.52
N ASP A 69 -2.14 11.55 -4.87
CA ASP A 69 -2.65 10.36 -4.24
C ASP A 69 -2.06 10.23 -2.83
N GLU A 70 -2.94 10.10 -1.85
CA GLU A 70 -2.60 10.03 -0.44
C GLU A 70 -2.81 8.62 0.09
N VAL A 71 -2.01 8.23 1.08
CA VAL A 71 -2.15 6.97 1.81
C VAL A 71 -2.05 7.26 3.29
N ASP A 72 -3.08 6.87 4.01
CA ASP A 72 -3.13 6.94 5.45
C ASP A 72 -2.44 5.74 6.09
N ILE A 73 -1.49 6.00 6.98
CA ILE A 73 -0.77 5.00 7.76
C ILE A 73 -1.44 4.87 9.12
N ALA A 74 -2.11 3.76 9.34
CA ALA A 74 -2.87 3.48 10.56
C ALA A 74 -2.54 2.08 11.09
N SER A 75 -2.70 1.86 12.41
CA SER A 75 -2.61 0.55 13.05
C SER A 75 -3.99 -0.04 13.28
N LEU A 76 -4.17 -1.33 13.01
CA LEU A 76 -5.43 -2.03 13.30
C LEU A 76 -5.67 -2.23 14.81
N VAL A 77 -4.61 -2.26 15.61
CA VAL A 77 -4.71 -2.52 17.06
C VAL A 77 -4.60 -1.25 17.90
N GLY A 78 -4.04 -0.17 17.35
CA GLY A 78 -3.77 1.07 18.08
C GLY A 78 -2.78 0.87 19.23
N GLY A 79 -2.53 1.94 20.02
CA GLY A 79 -1.61 1.91 21.15
C GLY A 79 -1.09 3.29 21.51
N ARG A 80 -0.25 3.38 22.53
CA ARG A 80 0.45 4.64 22.84
C ARG A 80 1.60 4.84 21.86
N LEU A 81 1.67 6.00 21.22
CA LEU A 81 2.77 6.36 20.32
C LEU A 81 4.05 6.52 21.15
N GLU A 82 4.94 5.53 21.07
CA GLU A 82 6.22 5.52 21.80
C GLU A 82 7.26 6.37 21.08
N LYS A 83 7.38 6.17 19.78
CA LYS A 83 8.36 6.85 18.95
C LYS A 83 7.78 7.20 17.59
N LEU A 84 8.04 8.44 17.16
CA LEU A 84 7.77 8.94 15.82
C LEU A 84 9.10 9.28 15.15
N ASN A 85 9.37 8.68 13.98
CA ASN A 85 10.67 8.82 13.31
C ASN A 85 10.64 9.84 12.16
N VAL A 86 9.49 10.46 11.88
CA VAL A 86 9.29 11.35 10.74
C VAL A 86 8.63 12.64 11.19
N VAL A 87 8.84 13.71 10.41
CA VAL A 87 8.15 14.98 10.54
C VAL A 87 7.50 15.36 9.20
N GLU A 88 6.54 16.29 9.24
CA GLU A 88 5.90 16.80 8.02
C GLU A 88 6.93 17.39 7.05
N GLY A 89 6.83 16.99 5.80
CA GLY A 89 7.76 17.37 4.73
C GLY A 89 8.89 16.38 4.48
N ASP A 90 9.12 15.39 5.35
CA ASP A 90 10.14 14.36 5.14
C ASP A 90 9.80 13.46 3.94
N THR A 91 10.83 13.01 3.24
CA THR A 91 10.72 11.98 2.22
C THR A 91 11.07 10.63 2.82
N VAL A 92 10.18 9.65 2.67
CA VAL A 92 10.35 8.28 3.16
C VAL A 92 10.36 7.28 2.02
N SER A 93 11.11 6.20 2.19
CA SER A 93 11.14 5.07 1.24
C SER A 93 10.20 3.95 1.70
N ALA A 94 9.75 3.12 0.75
CA ALA A 94 8.97 1.94 1.09
C ALA A 94 9.72 1.05 2.09
N GLY A 95 9.06 0.66 3.19
CA GLY A 95 9.63 -0.14 4.29
C GLY A 95 10.25 0.67 5.42
N ASP A 96 10.45 1.98 5.29
CA ASP A 96 10.95 2.82 6.38
C ASP A 96 9.97 2.81 7.55
N THR A 97 10.50 2.69 8.77
CA THR A 97 9.70 2.74 10.00
C THR A 97 9.26 4.17 10.30
N ILE A 98 7.96 4.41 10.19
CA ILE A 98 7.32 5.70 10.45
C ILE A 98 7.19 5.94 11.94
N CYS A 99 6.59 5.00 12.66
CA CYS A 99 6.42 5.11 14.10
C CYS A 99 6.32 3.74 14.77
N VAL A 100 6.50 3.75 16.10
CA VAL A 100 6.36 2.59 16.97
C VAL A 100 5.29 2.89 18.00
N LEU A 101 4.29 2.02 18.07
CA LEU A 101 3.25 2.04 19.09
C LEU A 101 3.60 1.06 20.20
N ASN A 102 3.17 1.35 21.42
CA ASN A 102 3.27 0.45 22.56
C ASN A 102 1.87 0.10 23.08
N ARG A 103 1.61 -1.20 23.20
CA ARG A 103 0.42 -1.74 23.82
C ARG A 103 0.79 -2.97 24.63
N GLY A 104 0.93 -2.78 25.95
CA GLY A 104 1.39 -3.82 26.87
C GLY A 104 0.59 -5.13 26.80
N GLU A 105 -0.72 -5.04 26.51
CA GLU A 105 -1.58 -6.23 26.33
C GLU A 105 -1.14 -7.09 25.13
N VAL A 106 -0.75 -6.47 24.01
CA VAL A 106 -0.33 -7.18 22.79
C VAL A 106 1.01 -7.88 23.00
N SER A 107 1.96 -7.21 23.67
CA SER A 107 3.25 -7.82 24.00
C SER A 107 3.13 -8.94 25.02
N ALA A 108 2.26 -8.81 26.01
CA ALA A 108 1.97 -9.85 26.99
C ALA A 108 1.29 -11.07 26.33
N ASP A 109 0.31 -10.84 25.45
CA ASP A 109 -0.34 -11.91 24.71
C ASP A 109 0.66 -12.65 23.79
N LEU A 110 1.53 -11.92 23.08
CA LEU A 110 2.58 -12.53 22.27
C LEU A 110 3.48 -13.44 23.10
N ALA A 111 3.92 -13.00 24.29
CA ALA A 111 4.76 -13.80 25.19
C ALA A 111 4.01 -15.04 25.71
N ALA A 112 2.72 -14.91 26.04
CA ALA A 112 1.90 -16.03 26.48
C ALA A 112 1.68 -17.07 25.39
N GLN A 113 1.39 -16.66 24.14
CA GLN A 113 1.23 -17.58 23.03
C GLN A 113 2.56 -18.24 22.62
N ALA A 114 3.69 -17.53 22.76
CA ALA A 114 5.00 -18.11 22.53
C ALA A 114 5.31 -19.24 23.52
N ALA A 115 5.06 -19.02 24.82
CA ALA A 115 5.24 -20.02 25.85
C ALA A 115 4.32 -21.24 25.64
N GLU A 116 3.06 -21.02 25.25
CA GLU A 116 2.10 -22.10 24.98
C GLU A 116 2.51 -22.93 23.75
N ALA A 117 2.97 -22.29 22.67
CA ALA A 117 3.46 -22.99 21.50
C ALA A 117 4.69 -23.85 21.82
N GLU A 118 5.62 -23.33 22.63
CA GLU A 118 6.79 -24.07 23.09
C GLU A 118 6.39 -25.28 23.94
N ARG A 119 5.45 -25.10 24.90
CA ARG A 119 4.92 -26.17 25.72
C ARG A 119 4.27 -27.27 24.89
N ALA A 120 3.39 -26.92 23.96
CA ALA A 120 2.72 -27.89 23.09
C ALA A 120 3.70 -28.63 22.18
N GLN A 121 4.72 -27.95 21.68
CA GLN A 121 5.77 -28.55 20.86
C GLN A 121 6.65 -29.51 21.69
N ALA A 122 7.00 -29.15 22.93
CA ALA A 122 7.75 -30.01 23.83
C ALA A 122 6.96 -31.30 24.14
N GLN A 123 5.67 -31.17 24.46
CA GLN A 123 4.77 -32.30 24.70
C GLN A 123 4.68 -33.23 23.47
N ALA A 124 4.55 -32.66 22.26
CA ALA A 124 4.50 -33.46 21.04
C ALA A 124 5.84 -34.21 20.79
N ARG A 125 6.97 -33.54 21.04
CA ARG A 125 8.29 -34.18 20.94
C ARG A 125 8.47 -35.33 21.93
N ASP A 126 8.06 -35.15 23.19
CA ASP A 126 8.16 -36.16 24.24
C ASP A 126 7.34 -37.41 23.87
N LEU A 127 6.11 -37.24 23.40
CA LEU A 127 5.27 -38.35 22.93
C LEU A 127 5.82 -39.05 21.69
N ILE A 128 6.47 -38.32 20.77
CA ILE A 128 7.10 -38.88 19.58
C ILE A 128 8.34 -39.70 19.96
N GLN A 129 9.13 -39.20 20.90
CA GLN A 129 10.36 -39.87 21.35
C GLN A 129 10.05 -41.19 22.06
N GLY A 130 8.90 -41.30 22.74
CA GLY A 130 8.43 -42.50 23.42
C GLY A 130 9.22 -42.79 24.71
N SER A 131 9.39 -44.08 25.01
CA SER A 131 10.11 -44.52 26.23
C SER A 131 11.59 -44.11 26.23
N ARG A 132 12.08 -43.71 27.38
CA ARG A 132 13.49 -43.33 27.51
C ARG A 132 14.40 -44.51 27.26
N PRO A 133 15.62 -44.31 26.68
CA PRO A 133 16.56 -45.39 26.42
C PRO A 133 16.85 -46.24 27.65
N ALA A 134 16.94 -45.64 28.84
CA ALA A 134 17.18 -46.36 30.08
C ALA A 134 16.01 -47.31 30.46
N GLU A 135 14.76 -46.91 30.20
CA GLU A 135 13.57 -47.72 30.45
C GLU A 135 13.56 -48.96 29.54
N LEU A 136 13.94 -48.79 28.27
CA LEU A 136 14.06 -49.88 27.31
C LEU A 136 15.16 -50.85 27.72
N VAL A 137 16.31 -50.37 28.25
CA VAL A 137 17.36 -51.23 28.76
C VAL A 137 16.86 -52.08 29.95
N ILE A 138 16.18 -51.47 30.90
CA ILE A 138 15.60 -52.18 32.07
C ILE A 138 14.62 -53.25 31.60
N ALA A 139 13.74 -52.95 30.66
CA ALA A 139 12.78 -53.93 30.14
C ALA A 139 13.45 -55.08 29.41
N ARG A 140 14.54 -54.83 28.64
CA ARG A 140 15.31 -55.86 27.97
C ARG A 140 16.02 -56.79 28.96
N GLU A 141 16.58 -56.25 30.06
CA GLU A 141 17.18 -57.07 31.11
C GLU A 141 16.11 -57.91 31.84
N ALA A 142 14.91 -57.39 32.08
CA ALA A 142 13.81 -58.17 32.64
C ALA A 142 13.41 -59.36 31.76
N VAL A 143 13.37 -59.16 30.42
CA VAL A 143 13.15 -60.26 29.44
C VAL A 143 14.27 -61.28 29.51
N ARG A 144 15.52 -60.79 29.59
CA ARG A 144 16.68 -61.68 29.68
C ARG A 144 16.65 -62.57 30.95
N GLY A 145 16.30 -61.98 32.10
CA GLY A 145 16.16 -62.69 33.35
C GLY A 145 15.02 -63.73 33.32
N ALA A 146 13.86 -63.34 32.80
CA ALA A 146 12.70 -64.24 32.69
C ALA A 146 12.97 -65.43 31.71
N ASN A 147 13.74 -65.22 30.64
CA ASN A 147 14.15 -66.29 29.73
C ASN A 147 15.17 -67.24 30.37
N ALA A 148 16.09 -66.74 31.19
CA ALA A 148 17.01 -67.55 31.92
C ALA A 148 16.30 -68.48 32.96
N ASP A 149 15.32 -67.95 33.67
CA ASP A 149 14.44 -68.69 34.58
C ASP A 149 13.70 -69.83 33.82
N LEU A 150 13.14 -69.46 32.64
CA LEU A 150 12.43 -70.41 31.80
C LEU A 150 13.33 -71.57 31.32
N GLU A 151 14.55 -71.26 30.87
CA GLU A 151 15.49 -72.28 30.41
C GLU A 151 15.93 -73.19 31.55
N LEU A 152 16.13 -72.70 32.77
CA LEU A 152 16.32 -73.47 33.97
C LEU A 152 15.16 -74.43 34.22
N ALA A 153 13.94 -73.89 34.28
CA ALA A 153 12.71 -74.68 34.55
C ALA A 153 12.47 -75.77 33.48
N LYS A 154 12.73 -75.44 32.19
CA LYS A 154 12.69 -76.45 31.10
C LYS A 154 13.68 -77.56 31.32
N THR A 155 14.92 -77.24 31.67
CA THR A 155 15.97 -78.21 31.89
C THR A 155 15.68 -79.16 33.04
N GLU A 156 15.12 -78.60 34.11
CA GLU A 156 14.65 -79.38 35.26
C GLU A 156 13.50 -80.28 34.91
N PHE A 157 12.50 -79.79 34.23
CA PHE A 157 11.33 -80.56 33.76
C PHE A 157 11.81 -81.74 32.88
N ASP A 158 12.68 -81.51 31.87
CA ASP A 158 13.18 -82.51 30.95
C ASP A 158 14.02 -83.57 31.67
N ARG A 159 14.73 -83.16 32.74
CA ARG A 159 15.46 -84.11 33.60
C ARG A 159 14.49 -84.98 34.36
N THR A 160 13.53 -84.43 35.06
CA THR A 160 12.54 -85.14 35.85
C THR A 160 11.68 -86.06 34.98
N GLU A 161 11.30 -85.62 33.79
CA GLU A 161 10.56 -86.46 32.83
C GLU A 161 11.32 -87.72 32.46
N ARG A 162 12.59 -87.57 32.17
CA ARG A 162 13.46 -88.73 31.86
C ARG A 162 13.60 -89.71 33.08
N LEU A 163 13.69 -89.14 34.31
CA LEU A 163 13.80 -89.98 35.51
C LEU A 163 12.45 -90.68 35.81
N VAL A 164 11.34 -90.10 35.61
CA VAL A 164 10.03 -90.71 35.78
C VAL A 164 9.79 -91.79 34.75
N LYS A 165 10.20 -91.60 33.47
CA LYS A 165 10.18 -92.66 32.44
C LYS A 165 11.08 -93.90 32.81
N GLN A 166 12.11 -93.68 33.60
CA GLN A 166 12.99 -94.75 34.10
C GLN A 166 12.52 -95.31 35.44
N GLY A 167 11.41 -94.83 36.04
CA GLY A 167 10.93 -95.25 37.33
C GLY A 167 11.72 -94.74 38.54
N LEU A 168 12.62 -93.74 38.33
CA LEU A 168 13.53 -93.18 39.32
C LEU A 168 13.01 -91.90 40.02
N ALA A 169 11.86 -91.38 39.64
CA ALA A 169 11.22 -90.22 40.25
C ALA A 169 9.69 -90.39 40.30
N ALA A 170 8.99 -89.64 41.20
CA ALA A 170 7.55 -89.70 41.36
C ALA A 170 6.81 -88.87 40.34
N GLN A 171 5.62 -89.24 39.93
CA GLN A 171 4.71 -88.44 39.03
C GLN A 171 4.44 -87.06 39.60
N ALA A 172 4.29 -86.93 40.94
CA ALA A 172 4.05 -85.66 41.63
C ALA A 172 5.23 -84.67 41.42
N ASP A 173 6.46 -85.13 41.28
CA ASP A 173 7.61 -84.25 41.00
C ASP A 173 7.56 -83.74 39.60
N LEU A 174 7.19 -84.59 38.60
CA LEU A 174 7.01 -84.17 37.21
C LEU A 174 5.91 -83.15 37.10
N ASP A 175 4.76 -83.34 37.81
CA ASP A 175 3.66 -82.39 37.76
C ASP A 175 4.03 -81.02 38.39
N ARG A 176 4.86 -81.01 39.45
CA ARG A 176 5.43 -79.80 40.06
C ARG A 176 6.38 -79.08 39.08
N ASP A 177 7.27 -79.77 38.41
CA ASP A 177 8.25 -79.17 37.52
C ASP A 177 7.59 -78.74 36.22
N ARG A 178 6.49 -79.37 35.76
CA ARG A 178 5.62 -78.92 34.69
C ARG A 178 4.95 -77.58 35.08
N ALA A 179 4.38 -77.51 36.27
CA ALA A 179 3.77 -76.27 36.74
C ALA A 179 4.80 -75.14 36.88
N ALA A 180 6.02 -75.45 37.34
CA ALA A 180 7.12 -74.48 37.41
C ALA A 180 7.54 -73.96 36.03
N ARG A 181 7.71 -74.84 35.01
CA ARG A 181 8.01 -74.50 33.64
C ARG A 181 6.89 -73.63 33.04
N ASP A 182 5.62 -74.00 33.21
CA ASP A 182 4.47 -73.27 32.67
C ASP A 182 4.39 -71.87 33.32
N ALA A 183 4.65 -71.73 34.60
CA ALA A 183 4.70 -70.45 35.29
C ALA A 183 5.90 -69.58 34.81
N ALA A 184 7.08 -70.20 34.57
CA ALA A 184 8.23 -69.46 34.00
C ALA A 184 7.95 -69.02 32.58
N GLN A 185 7.31 -69.82 31.74
CA GLN A 185 6.88 -69.49 30.39
C GLN A 185 5.94 -68.30 30.39
N ALA A 186 4.94 -68.29 31.29
CA ALA A 186 3.99 -67.18 31.41
C ALA A 186 4.72 -65.87 31.81
N ARG A 187 5.69 -65.93 32.74
CA ARG A 187 6.51 -64.76 33.11
C ARG A 187 7.37 -64.23 31.95
N ALA A 188 8.04 -65.13 31.21
CA ALA A 188 8.83 -64.75 30.06
C ALA A 188 7.96 -64.08 28.96
N SER A 189 6.80 -64.65 28.70
CA SER A 189 5.86 -64.07 27.73
C SER A 189 5.35 -62.70 28.20
N SER A 190 5.03 -62.52 29.48
CA SER A 190 4.62 -61.26 30.05
C SER A 190 5.71 -60.20 29.96
N ALA A 191 6.97 -60.54 30.29
CA ALA A 191 8.09 -59.62 30.18
C ALA A 191 8.35 -59.19 28.70
N ALA A 192 8.23 -60.14 27.77
CA ALA A 192 8.40 -59.84 26.35
C ALA A 192 7.30 -58.90 25.81
N GLU A 193 6.05 -59.12 26.23
CA GLU A 193 4.95 -58.22 25.87
C GLU A 193 5.13 -56.81 26.47
N GLN A 194 5.64 -56.72 27.69
CA GLN A 194 5.91 -55.43 28.33
C GLN A 194 7.01 -54.65 27.60
N LEU A 195 8.11 -55.32 27.20
CA LEU A 195 9.11 -54.70 26.35
C LEU A 195 8.53 -54.24 25.01
N ARG A 196 7.74 -55.06 24.34
CA ARG A 196 7.08 -54.75 23.08
C ARG A 196 6.21 -53.52 23.20
N LEU A 197 5.42 -53.37 24.27
CA LEU A 197 4.61 -52.19 24.51
C LEU A 197 5.44 -50.92 24.72
N GLN A 198 6.58 -51.04 25.44
CA GLN A 198 7.50 -49.90 25.62
C GLN A 198 8.22 -49.53 24.31
N GLU A 199 8.59 -50.50 23.48
CA GLU A 199 9.20 -50.26 22.15
C GLU A 199 8.22 -49.69 21.16
N GLN A 200 6.92 -50.00 21.25
CA GLN A 200 5.86 -49.41 20.43
C GLN A 200 5.59 -47.93 20.82
N GLY A 201 5.92 -47.53 22.04
CA GLY A 201 5.72 -46.19 22.54
C GLY A 201 4.25 -45.81 22.69
N TYR A 202 3.97 -44.52 22.55
CA TYR A 202 2.61 -44.02 22.67
C TYR A 202 1.72 -44.39 21.49
N ARG A 203 0.41 -44.48 21.71
CA ARG A 203 -0.54 -44.81 20.66
C ARG A 203 -0.52 -43.75 19.57
N HIS A 204 -0.56 -44.20 18.31
CA HIS A 204 -0.47 -43.33 17.16
C HIS A 204 -1.47 -42.15 17.19
N GLN A 205 -2.67 -42.39 17.75
CA GLN A 205 -3.69 -41.34 17.93
C GLN A 205 -3.29 -40.28 18.94
N GLN A 206 -2.59 -40.65 20.02
CA GLN A 206 -2.08 -39.71 21.02
C GLN A 206 -0.98 -38.82 20.45
N VAL A 207 -0.06 -39.41 19.71
CA VAL A 207 0.99 -38.68 18.99
C VAL A 207 0.39 -37.74 17.94
N ALA A 208 -0.59 -38.21 17.17
CA ALA A 208 -1.30 -37.40 16.19
C ALA A 208 -2.03 -36.22 16.84
N ALA A 209 -2.74 -36.45 17.95
CA ALA A 209 -3.44 -35.39 18.69
C ALA A 209 -2.47 -34.33 19.23
N ALA A 210 -1.32 -34.75 19.80
CA ALA A 210 -0.32 -33.82 20.30
C ALA A 210 0.33 -33.00 19.18
N LYS A 211 0.60 -33.62 18.02
CA LYS A 211 1.08 -32.88 16.83
C LYS A 211 0.08 -31.83 16.36
N GLN A 212 -1.20 -32.17 16.30
CA GLN A 212 -2.23 -31.20 15.93
C GLN A 212 -2.37 -30.08 16.98
N GLY A 213 -2.23 -30.42 18.28
CA GLY A 213 -2.17 -29.41 19.34
C GLY A 213 -1.02 -28.43 19.17
N ALA A 214 0.18 -28.93 18.82
CA ALA A 214 1.34 -28.08 18.56
C ALA A 214 1.13 -27.18 17.31
N VAL A 215 0.51 -27.71 16.24
CA VAL A 215 0.16 -26.92 15.07
C VAL A 215 -0.86 -25.81 15.40
N ALA A 216 -1.87 -26.13 16.20
CA ALA A 216 -2.86 -25.15 16.64
C ALA A 216 -2.24 -24.04 17.48
N ALA A 217 -1.38 -24.38 18.45
CA ALA A 217 -0.67 -23.39 19.27
C ALA A 217 0.29 -22.52 18.44
N ALA A 218 0.97 -23.11 17.44
CA ALA A 218 1.81 -22.34 16.51
C ALA A 218 0.98 -21.35 15.65
N ALA A 219 -0.23 -21.71 15.23
CA ALA A 219 -1.13 -20.81 14.51
C ALA A 219 -1.62 -19.65 15.41
N GLN A 220 -1.90 -19.91 16.69
CA GLN A 220 -2.24 -18.86 17.66
C GLN A 220 -1.08 -17.89 17.90
N LEU A 221 0.14 -18.41 18.03
CA LEU A 221 1.36 -17.60 18.11
C LEU A 221 1.53 -16.72 16.86
N GLN A 222 1.29 -17.26 15.66
CA GLN A 222 1.36 -16.47 14.44
C GLN A 222 0.35 -15.34 14.42
N GLY A 223 -0.87 -15.57 14.88
CA GLY A 223 -1.88 -14.52 15.04
C GLY A 223 -1.48 -13.44 16.03
N ALA A 224 -0.84 -13.83 17.16
CA ALA A 224 -0.31 -12.87 18.13
C ALA A 224 0.85 -12.05 17.56
N ARG A 225 1.74 -12.66 16.76
CA ARG A 225 2.82 -11.96 16.04
C ARG A 225 2.26 -10.93 15.07
N SER A 226 1.29 -11.29 14.24
CA SER A 226 0.68 -10.34 13.30
C SER A 226 0.09 -9.13 14.02
N ARG A 227 -0.53 -9.32 15.21
CA ARG A 227 -1.01 -8.19 16.02
C ARG A 227 0.12 -7.34 16.60
N ALA A 228 1.24 -7.95 16.95
CA ALA A 228 2.42 -7.23 17.43
C ALA A 228 3.11 -6.46 16.30
N ASP A 229 3.14 -7.01 15.09
CA ASP A 229 3.69 -6.36 13.91
C ASP A 229 2.91 -5.06 13.56
N GLU A 230 1.59 -5.02 13.84
CA GLU A 230 0.75 -3.83 13.69
C GLU A 230 1.13 -2.67 14.63
N LEU A 231 2.00 -2.90 15.60
CA LEU A 231 2.53 -1.85 16.47
C LEU A 231 3.72 -1.09 15.83
N ILE A 232 4.30 -1.62 14.75
CA ILE A 232 5.38 -0.99 14.01
C ILE A 232 4.84 -0.56 12.65
N LEU A 233 4.56 0.72 12.49
CA LEU A 233 4.02 1.26 11.25
C LEU A 233 5.15 1.60 10.31
N THR A 234 5.09 1.04 9.10
CA THR A 234 6.07 1.28 8.04
C THR A 234 5.43 1.94 6.83
N ALA A 235 6.22 2.66 6.04
CA ALA A 235 5.76 3.25 4.79
C ALA A 235 5.46 2.15 3.76
N PRO A 236 4.23 2.05 3.23
CA PRO A 236 3.88 1.04 2.22
C PRO A 236 4.48 1.36 0.84
N ARG A 237 4.83 2.62 0.60
CA ARG A 237 5.46 3.13 -0.62
C ARG A 237 6.34 4.33 -0.32
N THR A 238 7.22 4.66 -1.25
CA THR A 238 7.99 5.91 -1.22
C THR A 238 7.04 7.09 -1.38
N GLY A 239 7.24 8.14 -0.58
CA GLY A 239 6.39 9.32 -0.58
C GLY A 239 6.91 10.44 0.31
N VAL A 240 6.12 11.49 0.44
CA VAL A 240 6.38 12.63 1.32
C VAL A 240 5.35 12.64 2.44
N VAL A 241 5.78 12.88 3.66
CA VAL A 241 4.91 13.04 4.83
C VAL A 241 4.12 14.34 4.68
N LEU A 242 2.81 14.23 4.52
CA LEU A 242 1.92 15.39 4.38
C LEU A 242 1.41 15.87 5.72
N LEU A 243 1.00 14.94 6.59
CA LEU A 243 0.36 15.25 7.85
C LEU A 243 0.79 14.25 8.92
N VAL A 244 1.02 14.75 10.12
CA VAL A 244 1.28 13.97 11.33
C VAL A 244 0.17 14.28 12.33
N ASN A 245 -0.70 13.29 12.60
CA ASN A 245 -1.91 13.48 13.41
C ASN A 245 -1.66 13.31 14.91
N TYR A 246 -0.57 12.63 15.32
CA TYR A 246 -0.30 12.30 16.71
C TYR A 246 1.15 12.60 17.08
N ARG A 247 1.38 12.86 18.36
CA ARG A 247 2.71 13.11 18.94
C ARG A 247 3.13 11.96 19.84
N ALA A 248 4.44 11.80 20.03
CA ALA A 248 4.98 10.83 20.98
C ALA A 248 4.36 11.02 22.38
N GLY A 249 3.91 9.93 22.99
CA GLY A 249 3.20 9.90 24.26
C GLY A 249 1.66 9.88 24.15
N GLU A 250 1.08 10.23 23.00
CA GLU A 250 -0.36 10.22 22.78
C GLU A 250 -0.91 8.80 22.54
N LEU A 251 -2.18 8.60 22.87
CA LEU A 251 -2.89 7.36 22.60
C LEU A 251 -3.55 7.40 21.23
N VAL A 252 -3.17 6.46 20.36
CA VAL A 252 -3.72 6.30 19.02
C VAL A 252 -4.82 5.24 19.06
N PRO A 253 -6.06 5.57 18.72
CA PRO A 253 -7.14 4.59 18.59
C PRO A 253 -6.88 3.63 17.41
N PRO A 254 -7.47 2.41 17.41
CA PRO A 254 -7.43 1.52 16.26
C PRO A 254 -7.98 2.18 15.00
N SER A 255 -7.35 1.88 13.85
CA SER A 255 -7.75 2.37 12.51
C SER A 255 -7.70 3.88 12.31
N MET A 256 -7.15 4.64 13.25
CA MET A 256 -6.94 6.08 13.06
C MET A 256 -5.58 6.34 12.43
N PRO A 257 -5.52 7.18 11.38
CA PRO A 257 -4.27 7.49 10.69
C PRO A 257 -3.31 8.26 11.60
N VAL A 258 -2.10 7.75 11.75
CA VAL A 258 -1.01 8.41 12.49
C VAL A 258 -0.31 9.41 11.59
N VAL A 259 -0.06 9.01 10.34
CA VAL A 259 0.64 9.81 9.33
C VAL A 259 -0.07 9.62 7.99
N THR A 260 -0.19 10.70 7.22
CA THR A 260 -0.63 10.65 5.83
C THR A 260 0.56 10.87 4.90
N LEU A 261 0.80 9.94 4.00
CA LEU A 261 1.82 10.04 2.95
C LEU A 261 1.22 10.45 1.63
N GLY A 262 1.86 11.39 0.93
CA GLY A 262 1.54 11.77 -0.43
C GLY A 262 2.56 11.24 -1.43
N ASP A 263 2.10 10.92 -2.65
CA ASP A 263 2.97 10.51 -3.74
C ASP A 263 3.26 11.69 -4.67
N PRO A 264 4.46 12.29 -4.62
CA PRO A 264 4.79 13.46 -5.44
C PRO A 264 4.89 13.14 -6.93
N ASP A 265 4.96 11.87 -7.32
CA ASP A 265 4.99 11.43 -8.72
C ASP A 265 3.58 11.10 -9.26
N SER A 266 2.56 11.05 -8.39
CA SER A 266 1.17 10.76 -8.72
C SER A 266 0.29 11.99 -8.56
N LEU A 267 0.62 13.05 -9.31
CA LEU A 267 -0.16 14.29 -9.31
C LEU A 267 -1.30 14.20 -10.31
N TRP A 268 -2.46 14.65 -9.89
CA TRP A 268 -3.64 14.70 -10.73
C TRP A 268 -4.44 15.97 -10.48
N MET A 269 -5.37 16.26 -11.37
CA MET A 269 -6.22 17.43 -11.29
C MET A 269 -7.62 17.05 -11.77
N ARG A 270 -8.63 17.53 -11.09
CA ARG A 270 -10.01 17.45 -11.57
C ARG A 270 -10.41 18.78 -12.19
N VAL A 271 -10.89 18.72 -13.43
CA VAL A 271 -11.47 19.87 -14.13
C VAL A 271 -12.92 19.58 -14.46
N TYR A 272 -13.72 20.62 -14.49
CA TYR A 272 -15.12 20.52 -14.82
C TYR A 272 -15.37 21.02 -16.25
N VAL A 273 -15.93 20.13 -17.07
CA VAL A 273 -16.21 20.39 -18.48
C VAL A 273 -17.72 20.46 -18.69
N ALA A 274 -18.20 21.50 -19.35
CA ALA A 274 -19.62 21.65 -19.66
C ALA A 274 -20.13 20.53 -20.58
N ALA A 275 -21.35 20.04 -20.36
CA ALA A 275 -21.97 18.94 -21.09
C ALA A 275 -21.84 19.05 -22.63
N PRO A 276 -22.06 20.20 -23.28
CA PRO A 276 -21.93 20.32 -24.73
C PRO A 276 -20.52 20.07 -25.26
N LEU A 277 -19.48 20.26 -24.41
CA LEU A 277 -18.08 20.07 -24.79
C LEU A 277 -17.57 18.66 -24.51
N LEU A 278 -18.30 17.88 -23.68
CA LEU A 278 -17.86 16.57 -23.23
C LEU A 278 -17.65 15.57 -24.37
N THR A 279 -18.48 15.66 -25.42
CA THR A 279 -18.38 14.78 -26.60
C THR A 279 -17.05 14.90 -27.34
N ARG A 280 -16.33 16.00 -27.14
CA ARG A 280 -15.01 16.28 -27.72
C ARG A 280 -13.86 15.77 -26.84
N VAL A 281 -14.12 15.42 -25.56
CA VAL A 281 -13.12 14.88 -24.63
C VAL A 281 -13.06 13.37 -24.80
N ARG A 282 -11.84 12.84 -24.95
CA ARG A 282 -11.58 11.40 -25.05
C ARG A 282 -10.63 10.96 -23.94
N LEU A 283 -10.78 9.72 -23.48
CA LEU A 283 -9.79 9.08 -22.62
C LEU A 283 -8.43 9.03 -23.35
N GLY A 284 -7.35 9.32 -22.61
CA GLY A 284 -6.00 9.41 -23.17
C GLY A 284 -5.70 10.72 -23.92
N ALA A 285 -6.66 11.64 -24.04
CA ALA A 285 -6.40 12.92 -24.68
C ALA A 285 -5.26 13.68 -23.96
N PRO A 286 -4.30 14.25 -24.70
CA PRO A 286 -3.22 15.02 -24.11
C PRO A 286 -3.73 16.32 -23.50
N VAL A 287 -3.12 16.72 -22.38
CA VAL A 287 -3.51 17.92 -21.62
C VAL A 287 -2.27 18.76 -21.33
N GLU A 288 -2.42 20.07 -21.43
CA GLU A 288 -1.48 21.05 -20.91
C GLU A 288 -2.04 21.64 -19.61
N VAL A 289 -1.28 21.54 -18.52
CA VAL A 289 -1.64 22.11 -17.22
C VAL A 289 -0.68 23.24 -16.90
N ARG A 290 -1.22 24.41 -16.56
CA ARG A 290 -0.49 25.60 -16.17
C ARG A 290 -0.83 26.00 -14.74
N PRO A 291 0.02 25.67 -13.77
CA PRO A 291 -0.15 26.19 -12.42
C PRO A 291 0.05 27.71 -12.40
N ILE A 292 -0.66 28.39 -11.51
CA ILE A 292 -0.53 29.83 -11.35
C ILE A 292 0.92 30.17 -10.94
N GLY A 293 1.52 31.15 -11.64
CA GLY A 293 2.90 31.59 -11.39
C GLY A 293 3.97 30.78 -12.13
N VAL A 294 3.62 29.75 -12.91
CA VAL A 294 4.58 28.95 -13.68
C VAL A 294 4.44 29.23 -15.16
N SER A 295 5.54 29.65 -15.81
CA SER A 295 5.55 30.03 -17.22
C SER A 295 5.46 28.85 -18.18
N LYS A 296 6.05 27.69 -17.82
CA LYS A 296 6.07 26.49 -18.67
C LYS A 296 4.90 25.56 -18.30
N PRO A 297 4.10 25.11 -19.29
CA PRO A 297 3.07 24.13 -19.03
C PRO A 297 3.66 22.78 -18.65
N PHE A 298 2.95 22.03 -17.82
CA PHE A 298 3.17 20.62 -17.61
C PHE A 298 2.25 19.82 -18.52
N HIS A 299 2.67 18.63 -18.89
CA HIS A 299 1.89 17.74 -19.74
C HIS A 299 1.24 16.65 -18.90
N GLY A 300 0.18 16.11 -19.44
CA GLY A 300 -0.56 15.02 -18.82
C GLY A 300 -1.57 14.44 -19.80
N ARG A 301 -2.46 13.62 -19.28
CA ARG A 301 -3.52 12.97 -20.06
C ARG A 301 -4.81 12.84 -19.27
N VAL A 302 -5.92 12.76 -20.01
CA VAL A 302 -7.24 12.42 -19.44
C VAL A 302 -7.25 10.93 -19.06
N VAL A 303 -7.57 10.63 -17.79
CA VAL A 303 -7.64 9.23 -17.31
C VAL A 303 -9.05 8.80 -16.95
N SER A 304 -9.93 9.73 -16.61
CA SER A 304 -11.32 9.43 -16.28
C SER A 304 -12.24 10.59 -16.64
N ILE A 305 -13.44 10.26 -17.03
CA ILE A 305 -14.56 11.18 -17.28
C ILE A 305 -15.70 10.68 -16.41
N ALA A 306 -16.27 11.55 -15.56
CA ALA A 306 -17.40 11.19 -14.72
C ALA A 306 -18.61 10.79 -15.58
N THR A 307 -19.31 9.74 -15.17
CA THR A 307 -20.52 9.25 -15.84
C THR A 307 -21.76 10.04 -15.44
N GLU A 308 -21.70 10.72 -14.31
CA GLU A 308 -22.79 11.54 -13.77
C GLU A 308 -22.41 13.02 -13.83
N ALA A 309 -23.39 13.85 -14.10
CA ALA A 309 -23.19 15.29 -14.08
C ALA A 309 -23.20 15.81 -12.64
N GLU A 310 -22.32 16.75 -12.37
CA GLU A 310 -22.25 17.47 -11.12
C GLU A 310 -22.77 18.91 -11.34
N PHE A 311 -23.39 19.49 -10.32
CA PHE A 311 -23.69 20.91 -10.33
C PHE A 311 -22.44 21.67 -9.88
N THR A 312 -22.13 22.78 -10.59
CA THR A 312 -20.99 23.60 -10.16
C THR A 312 -21.22 24.13 -8.75
N PRO A 313 -20.24 24.00 -7.82
CA PRO A 313 -20.41 24.46 -6.43
C PRO A 313 -20.40 25.97 -6.26
N ARG A 314 -20.40 26.76 -7.33
CA ARG A 314 -20.59 28.21 -7.24
C ARG A 314 -22.06 28.51 -7.05
N ALA A 315 -22.38 29.31 -6.03
CA ALA A 315 -23.70 29.87 -5.84
C ALA A 315 -24.07 30.64 -7.11
N ALA A 316 -24.90 30.05 -7.96
CA ALA A 316 -25.39 30.69 -9.17
C ALA A 316 -26.38 31.78 -8.76
N LEU A 317 -26.12 32.99 -9.17
CA LEU A 317 -26.94 34.17 -8.87
C LEU A 317 -28.13 34.32 -9.85
N THR A 318 -28.13 33.53 -10.94
CA THR A 318 -29.19 33.58 -11.96
C THR A 318 -29.67 32.19 -12.35
N GLU A 319 -30.95 32.05 -12.76
CA GLU A 319 -31.55 30.77 -13.22
C GLU A 319 -30.84 30.22 -14.48
N GLU A 320 -30.26 31.06 -15.32
CA GLU A 320 -29.51 30.65 -16.52
C GLU A 320 -28.16 30.00 -16.18
N GLU A 321 -27.52 30.36 -15.07
CA GLU A 321 -26.27 29.75 -14.59
C GLU A 321 -26.51 28.42 -13.89
N GLN A 322 -27.73 28.15 -13.39
CA GLN A 322 -28.10 26.87 -12.76
C GLN A 322 -28.26 25.72 -13.78
N ALA A 323 -28.40 26.02 -15.05
CA ALA A 323 -28.63 25.03 -16.12
C ALA A 323 -27.36 24.40 -16.68
N ASN A 324 -26.17 24.81 -16.24
CA ASN A 324 -24.90 24.27 -16.75
C ASN A 324 -24.44 23.01 -16.00
N LEU A 325 -24.98 21.87 -16.43
CA LEU A 325 -24.45 20.56 -16.06
C LEU A 325 -22.99 20.45 -16.48
N VAL A 326 -22.13 20.13 -15.54
CA VAL A 326 -20.69 19.90 -15.77
C VAL A 326 -20.32 18.47 -15.41
N PHE A 327 -19.32 17.95 -16.08
CA PHE A 327 -18.78 16.63 -15.81
C PHE A 327 -17.34 16.74 -15.30
N GLY A 328 -17.05 16.04 -14.22
CA GLY A 328 -15.71 15.95 -13.69
C GLY A 328 -14.80 15.13 -14.62
N VAL A 329 -13.70 15.71 -15.04
CA VAL A 329 -12.66 15.05 -15.86
C VAL A 329 -11.39 14.98 -15.04
N LYS A 330 -10.90 13.76 -14.74
CA LYS A 330 -9.64 13.54 -14.02
C LYS A 330 -8.49 13.52 -15.03
N LEU A 331 -7.51 14.37 -14.77
CA LEU A 331 -6.30 14.53 -15.54
C LEU A 331 -5.13 14.05 -14.67
N VAL A 332 -4.25 13.21 -15.20
CA VAL A 332 -3.00 12.80 -14.52
C VAL A 332 -1.85 13.53 -15.20
N LEU A 333 -1.00 14.15 -14.40
CA LEU A 333 0.19 14.85 -14.87
C LEU A 333 1.32 13.84 -15.07
N ASP A 334 2.17 14.10 -16.05
CA ASP A 334 3.44 13.38 -16.19
C ASP A 334 4.38 13.78 -15.04
N ARG A 335 5.42 12.96 -14.81
CA ARG A 335 6.37 13.20 -13.72
C ARG A 335 6.89 14.63 -13.72
N THR A 336 6.67 15.31 -12.61
CA THR A 336 7.01 16.74 -12.45
C THR A 336 8.37 16.97 -11.80
N GLY A 337 9.00 15.88 -11.28
CA GLY A 337 10.27 15.93 -10.57
C GLY A 337 10.19 16.73 -9.27
N GLY A 338 9.07 16.67 -8.56
CA GLY A 338 8.86 17.36 -7.27
C GLY A 338 8.64 18.87 -7.36
N ARG A 339 8.56 19.44 -8.59
CA ARG A 339 8.40 20.89 -8.81
C ARG A 339 6.99 21.41 -8.55
N LEU A 340 6.02 20.53 -8.58
CA LEU A 340 4.62 20.85 -8.25
C LEU A 340 4.26 20.28 -6.88
N LYS A 341 3.42 21.01 -6.20
CA LYS A 341 2.83 20.60 -4.92
C LYS A 341 1.31 20.49 -5.06
N ALA A 342 0.71 19.59 -4.30
CA ALA A 342 -0.74 19.56 -4.13
C ALA A 342 -1.22 20.87 -3.52
N GLY A 343 -2.48 21.23 -3.79
CA GLY A 343 -3.08 22.48 -3.36
C GLY A 343 -2.84 23.66 -4.32
N LEU A 344 -1.98 23.54 -5.35
CA LEU A 344 -1.78 24.60 -6.31
C LEU A 344 -2.97 24.70 -7.27
N PRO A 345 -3.60 25.88 -7.42
CA PRO A 345 -4.57 26.10 -8.47
C PRO A 345 -3.88 26.15 -9.84
N ALA A 346 -4.54 25.56 -10.83
CA ALA A 346 -4.02 25.47 -12.18
C ALA A 346 -5.12 25.55 -13.22
N ASP A 347 -4.76 26.07 -14.40
CA ASP A 347 -5.57 26.00 -15.61
C ASP A 347 -5.15 24.79 -16.44
N ALA A 348 -6.10 23.99 -16.88
CA ALA A 348 -5.85 22.88 -17.79
C ALA A 348 -6.47 23.16 -19.17
N ARG A 349 -5.77 22.71 -20.20
CA ARG A 349 -6.24 22.74 -21.58
C ARG A 349 -6.20 21.33 -22.13
N ILE A 350 -7.37 20.77 -22.40
CA ILE A 350 -7.51 19.44 -23.02
C ILE A 350 -7.41 19.64 -24.53
N LEU A 351 -6.43 19.00 -25.16
CA LEU A 351 -6.22 19.09 -26.62
C LEU A 351 -7.17 18.10 -27.29
N THR A 352 -8.08 18.62 -28.14
CA THR A 352 -9.03 17.80 -28.88
C THR A 352 -8.42 17.34 -30.21
N SER A 353 -8.88 16.21 -30.75
CA SER A 353 -8.30 15.57 -31.95
C SER A 353 -8.31 16.43 -33.21
N ASP A 354 -9.16 17.45 -33.25
CA ASP A 354 -9.23 18.38 -34.38
C ASP A 354 -7.97 19.25 -34.52
N ALA A 355 -7.16 19.38 -33.48
CA ALA A 355 -5.90 20.12 -33.49
C ALA A 355 -4.75 19.38 -34.20
N ARG A 356 -4.84 18.07 -34.42
CA ARG A 356 -3.79 17.27 -35.10
C ARG A 356 -3.90 17.27 -36.62
N ALA A 357 -5.05 17.57 -37.19
CA ALA A 357 -5.24 17.58 -38.64
C ALA A 357 -4.57 18.79 -39.38
N GLY A 358 -4.21 19.83 -38.62
CA GLY A 358 -3.62 21.05 -39.17
C GLY A 358 -2.10 21.10 -39.33
N SER A 359 -1.35 20.11 -38.81
CA SER A 359 0.13 20.14 -38.84
C SER A 359 0.80 19.10 -39.76
N ALA A 360 0.02 18.26 -40.49
CA ALA A 360 0.54 17.21 -41.35
C ALA A 360 0.38 17.50 -42.86
N GLY A 361 0.38 18.75 -43.27
CA GLY A 361 0.20 19.12 -44.63
C GLY A 361 1.27 20.09 -45.14
N THR A 362 2.50 19.65 -45.39
CA THR A 362 3.38 20.19 -46.47
C THR A 362 4.69 19.37 -46.47
N SER A 363 4.67 18.22 -47.09
CA SER A 363 5.86 17.64 -47.74
C SER A 363 5.41 17.21 -49.14
N GLY A 364 5.75 18.05 -50.09
CA GLY A 364 5.50 17.83 -51.52
C GLY A 364 6.29 16.63 -52.06
N PRO A 365 5.89 16.11 -53.24
CA PRO A 365 6.50 14.93 -53.80
C PRO A 365 7.83 15.28 -54.44
N VAL A 366 8.92 14.64 -54.02
CA VAL A 366 10.18 14.61 -54.79
C VAL A 366 10.17 13.34 -55.64
N GLY A 367 10.39 13.60 -56.90
CA GLY A 367 10.25 12.78 -58.06
C GLY A 367 10.93 11.43 -58.05
N ALA A 368 10.30 10.56 -58.80
CA ALA A 368 10.86 9.34 -59.35
C ALA A 368 11.98 9.63 -60.32
N SER A 369 13.09 8.93 -60.22
CA SER A 369 13.96 8.60 -61.38
C SER A 369 14.60 7.25 -61.17
N ALA A 370 14.44 6.48 -62.23
CA ALA A 370 14.86 5.12 -62.48
C ALA A 370 16.38 4.86 -62.29
N ARG A 371 16.73 3.72 -61.79
CA ARG A 371 17.42 2.60 -62.46
C ARG A 371 17.48 1.38 -61.58
#